data_3326c06e17d92e813bc6d54e21ec6a65
#
_entry.id   3326c06e17d92e813bc6d54e21ec6a65
#
_cell.length_a   1.000
_cell.length_b   1.000
_cell.length_c   1.000
_cell.angle_alpha   90.00
_cell.angle_beta   90.00
_cell.angle_gamma   90.00
#
_symmetry.space_group_name_H-M   'P 1'
#
loop_
_entity.id
_entity.type
_entity.pdbx_description
1 polymer ?
#
loop_
_entity_poly.entity_id
_entity_poly.type
_entity_poly.pdbx_seq_one_letter_code
_entity_poly.pdbx_strand_id
1 'polypeptide(L)'
;MAKLVNNETTQRAELHRKIWAIADNVRGAVDGWDFKQYILGILFYRFISENITEFFNAAEREAGDLTFNYADISDEEAEKDFRPYTVEDKGFFILPSQLFENVVKNAADNENLNTDLANIFKAIEGSAVGFASEDAIKGLFEDVDTTSNRLGGTVAEKINGYFKRNCRN
;
A
#
# COMPACT_ATOMS: atom_id res chain seq x y z
N MET A 1 18.97 11.30 23.62
CA MET A 1 19.22 11.29 22.15
C MET A 1 19.83 9.98 21.62
N ALA A 2 20.75 9.31 22.30
CA ALA A 2 21.39 8.07 21.79
C ALA A 2 20.44 6.87 21.61
N LYS A 3 19.35 6.73 22.38
CA LYS A 3 18.39 5.62 22.28
C LYS A 3 17.49 5.68 21.05
N LEU A 4 17.13 6.87 20.57
CA LEU A 4 16.29 7.07 19.36
C LEU A 4 17.07 6.75 18.08
N VAL A 5 18.33 7.18 17.99
CA VAL A 5 19.20 6.93 16.84
C VAL A 5 19.47 5.42 16.67
N ASN A 6 19.61 4.69 17.78
CA ASN A 6 19.85 3.23 17.75
C ASN A 6 18.60 2.45 17.24
N ASN A 7 17.41 2.95 17.52
CA ASN A 7 16.16 2.32 17.06
C ASN A 7 15.95 2.48 15.54
N GLU A 8 16.20 3.67 14.99
CA GLU A 8 16.09 3.91 13.55
C GLU A 8 17.11 3.11 12.74
N THR A 9 18.33 3.00 13.22
CA THR A 9 19.40 2.24 12.55
C THR A 9 19.06 0.74 12.54
N THR A 10 18.50 0.23 13.63
CA THR A 10 18.08 -1.17 13.76
C THR A 10 16.89 -1.46 12.85
N GLN A 11 15.90 -0.56 12.80
CA GLN A 11 14.74 -0.69 11.93
C GLN A 11 15.12 -0.66 10.43
N ARG A 12 16.04 0.22 10.03
CA ARG A 12 16.58 0.26 8.66
C ARG A 12 17.33 -1.03 8.31
N ALA A 13 18.15 -1.54 9.19
CA ALA A 13 18.88 -2.79 8.97
C ALA A 13 17.93 -3.98 8.84
N GLU A 14 16.88 -4.02 9.64
CA GLU A 14 15.85 -5.06 9.56
C GLU A 14 15.02 -4.97 8.27
N LEU A 15 14.65 -3.76 7.85
CA LEU A 15 13.98 -3.52 6.58
C LEU A 15 14.85 -3.97 5.40
N HIS A 16 16.13 -3.58 5.38
CA HIS A 16 17.07 -4.02 4.35
C HIS A 16 17.18 -5.54 4.29
N ARG A 17 17.29 -6.20 5.46
CA ARG A 17 17.36 -7.68 5.52
C ARG A 17 16.08 -8.33 4.97
N LYS A 18 14.91 -7.78 5.28
CA LYS A 18 13.62 -8.26 4.75
C LYS A 18 13.53 -8.07 3.22
N ILE A 19 13.95 -6.93 2.70
CA ILE A 19 14.01 -6.65 1.26
C ILE A 19 14.96 -7.61 0.55
N TRP A 20 16.17 -7.84 1.10
CA TRP A 20 17.13 -8.79 0.55
C TRP A 20 16.61 -10.24 0.57
N ALA A 21 15.94 -10.66 1.63
CA ALA A 21 15.33 -11.98 1.72
C ALA A 21 14.24 -12.21 0.66
N ILE A 22 13.47 -11.15 0.33
CA ILE A 22 12.50 -11.19 -0.77
C ILE A 22 13.23 -11.31 -2.10
N ALA A 23 14.24 -10.48 -2.34
CA ALA A 23 15.03 -10.48 -3.56
C ALA A 23 15.70 -11.83 -3.82
N ASP A 24 16.23 -12.49 -2.79
CA ASP A 24 16.85 -13.81 -2.90
C ASP A 24 15.82 -14.93 -3.20
N ASN A 25 14.61 -14.83 -2.65
CA ASN A 25 13.55 -15.82 -2.90
C ASN A 25 13.00 -15.80 -4.33
N VAL A 26 13.15 -14.68 -5.03
CA VAL A 26 12.68 -14.51 -6.42
C VAL A 26 13.83 -14.47 -7.43
N ARG A 27 15.07 -14.61 -6.96
CA ARG A 27 16.26 -14.65 -7.82
C ARG A 27 16.17 -15.81 -8.81
N GLY A 28 16.20 -15.48 -10.11
CA GLY A 28 16.11 -16.46 -11.20
C GLY A 28 14.68 -16.78 -11.69
N ALA A 29 13.65 -16.20 -11.08
CA ALA A 29 12.25 -16.39 -11.52
C ALA A 29 11.69 -15.18 -12.28
N VAL A 30 12.33 -14.01 -12.19
CA VAL A 30 11.87 -12.74 -12.79
C VAL A 30 13.05 -11.94 -13.28
N ASP A 31 12.86 -11.16 -14.36
CA ASP A 31 13.81 -10.13 -14.75
C ASP A 31 13.97 -9.13 -13.61
N GLY A 32 15.21 -8.85 -13.22
CA GLY A 32 15.52 -8.08 -12.02
C GLY A 32 14.96 -6.66 -11.99
N TRP A 33 14.57 -6.13 -13.15
CA TRP A 33 13.96 -4.79 -13.29
C TRP A 33 12.48 -4.81 -12.93
N ASP A 34 11.69 -5.71 -13.53
CA ASP A 34 10.24 -5.84 -13.29
C ASP A 34 9.95 -6.13 -11.81
N PHE A 35 10.81 -6.93 -11.18
CA PHE A 35 10.74 -7.21 -9.75
C PHE A 35 10.96 -5.96 -8.88
N LYS A 36 11.94 -5.13 -9.21
CA LYS A 36 12.20 -3.89 -8.46
C LYS A 36 11.02 -2.93 -8.54
N GLN A 37 10.47 -2.75 -9.73
CA GLN A 37 9.31 -1.88 -9.95
C GLN A 37 8.10 -2.36 -9.14
N TYR A 38 7.83 -3.66 -9.18
CA TYR A 38 6.74 -4.26 -8.41
C TYR A 38 6.92 -4.03 -6.90
N ILE A 39 8.09 -4.34 -6.34
CA ILE A 39 8.35 -4.18 -4.91
C ILE A 39 8.28 -2.71 -4.49
N LEU A 40 8.85 -1.80 -5.27
CA LEU A 40 8.78 -0.36 -4.99
C LEU A 40 7.34 0.15 -5.03
N GLY A 41 6.55 -0.28 -6.00
CA GLY A 41 5.13 0.06 -6.09
C GLY A 41 4.33 -0.42 -4.88
N ILE A 42 4.54 -1.66 -4.44
CA ILE A 42 3.88 -2.20 -3.25
C ILE A 42 4.32 -1.49 -1.96
N LEU A 43 5.61 -1.19 -1.81
CA LEU A 43 6.11 -0.44 -0.66
C LEU A 43 5.56 0.99 -0.64
N PHE A 44 5.45 1.62 -1.80
CA PHE A 44 4.86 2.94 -1.94
C PHE A 44 3.36 2.92 -1.63
N TYR A 45 2.62 1.96 -2.18
CA TYR A 45 1.21 1.76 -1.86
C TYR A 45 0.97 1.57 -0.35
N ARG A 46 1.78 0.74 0.30
CA ARG A 46 1.75 0.60 1.75
C ARG A 46 1.98 1.93 2.45
N PHE A 47 3.01 2.67 2.06
CA PHE A 47 3.35 3.96 2.66
C PHE A 47 2.20 4.97 2.56
N ILE A 48 1.59 5.13 1.38
CA ILE A 48 0.47 6.07 1.20
C ILE A 48 -0.79 5.61 1.93
N SER A 49 -1.05 4.30 2.01
CA SER A 49 -2.15 3.73 2.80
C SER A 49 -1.99 4.01 4.30
N GLU A 50 -0.83 3.73 4.87
CA GLU A 50 -0.55 4.00 6.28
C GLU A 50 -0.63 5.51 6.58
N ASN A 51 -0.18 6.35 5.65
CA ASN A 51 -0.20 7.80 5.81
C ASN A 51 -1.62 8.37 5.81
N ILE A 52 -2.50 7.89 4.94
CA ILE A 52 -3.90 8.36 4.88
C ILE A 52 -4.68 7.87 6.11
N THR A 53 -4.46 6.64 6.55
CA THR A 53 -5.07 6.09 7.78
C THR A 53 -4.68 6.93 9.00
N GLU A 54 -3.38 7.19 9.18
CA GLU A 54 -2.93 8.00 10.32
C GLU A 54 -3.40 9.45 10.23
N PHE A 55 -3.52 10.02 9.04
CA PHE A 55 -4.06 11.37 8.86
C PHE A 55 -5.47 11.50 9.45
N PHE A 56 -6.37 10.58 9.12
CA PHE A 56 -7.73 10.58 9.66
C PHE A 56 -7.78 10.22 11.14
N ASN A 57 -7.05 9.17 11.53
CA ASN A 57 -7.03 8.74 12.92
C ASN A 57 -6.46 9.83 13.86
N ALA A 58 -5.48 10.61 13.39
CA ALA A 58 -4.94 11.73 14.17
C ALA A 58 -5.96 12.87 14.30
N ALA A 59 -6.67 13.21 13.22
CA ALA A 59 -7.68 14.26 13.23
C ALA A 59 -8.84 13.93 14.19
N GLU A 60 -9.37 12.71 14.13
CA GLU A 60 -10.43 12.25 15.00
C GLU A 60 -9.98 12.14 16.47
N ARG A 61 -8.74 11.72 16.68
CA ARG A 61 -8.13 11.70 18.03
C ARG A 61 -8.03 13.10 18.63
N GLU A 62 -7.67 14.10 17.83
CA GLU A 62 -7.67 15.51 18.24
C GLU A 62 -9.08 16.03 18.51
N ALA A 63 -10.09 15.55 17.78
CA ALA A 63 -11.50 15.83 18.02
C ALA A 63 -12.08 15.14 19.26
N GLY A 64 -11.33 14.20 19.86
CA GLY A 64 -11.68 13.49 21.09
C GLY A 64 -12.15 12.06 20.91
N ASP A 65 -12.22 11.55 19.69
CA ASP A 65 -12.52 10.13 19.43
C ASP A 65 -11.22 9.33 19.36
N LEU A 66 -10.89 8.68 20.48
CA LEU A 66 -9.71 7.82 20.62
C LEU A 66 -9.93 6.41 20.04
N THR A 67 -11.15 6.09 19.65
CA THR A 67 -11.53 4.74 19.17
C THR A 67 -11.70 4.68 17.66
N PHE A 68 -11.76 5.83 17.01
CA PHE A 68 -11.87 5.91 15.56
C PHE A 68 -10.71 5.24 14.85
N ASN A 69 -11.04 4.45 13.84
CA ASN A 69 -10.05 3.89 12.92
C ASN A 69 -10.60 3.95 11.48
N TYR A 70 -9.97 4.73 10.64
CA TYR A 70 -10.36 4.91 9.24
C TYR A 70 -10.44 3.57 8.47
N ALA A 71 -9.62 2.59 8.85
CA ALA A 71 -9.64 1.28 8.21
C ALA A 71 -10.91 0.46 8.50
N ASP A 72 -11.70 0.83 9.50
CA ASP A 72 -12.86 0.07 9.97
C ASP A 72 -14.21 0.68 9.52
N ILE A 73 -14.20 1.90 8.94
CA ILE A 73 -15.41 2.52 8.39
C ILE A 73 -15.78 1.93 7.03
N SER A 74 -17.02 2.15 6.59
CA SER A 74 -17.48 1.68 5.28
C SER A 74 -16.93 2.55 4.15
N ASP A 75 -16.78 1.96 2.95
CA ASP A 75 -16.40 2.70 1.75
C ASP A 75 -17.40 3.80 1.40
N GLU A 76 -18.71 3.57 1.65
CA GLU A 76 -19.77 4.54 1.40
C GLU A 76 -19.62 5.78 2.29
N GLU A 77 -19.33 5.59 3.56
CA GLU A 77 -19.06 6.65 4.52
C GLU A 77 -17.79 7.42 4.14
N ALA A 78 -16.72 6.70 3.81
CA ALA A 78 -15.46 7.28 3.39
C ALA A 78 -15.61 8.13 2.11
N GLU A 79 -16.32 7.64 1.11
CA GLU A 79 -16.57 8.35 -0.15
C GLU A 79 -17.35 9.64 0.07
N LYS A 80 -18.36 9.61 0.94
CA LYS A 80 -19.25 10.74 1.20
C LYS A 80 -18.60 11.82 2.07
N ASP A 81 -18.00 11.40 3.18
CA ASP A 81 -17.65 12.32 4.26
C ASP A 81 -16.16 12.69 4.25
N PHE A 82 -15.28 11.86 3.66
CA PHE A 82 -13.83 12.07 3.72
C PHE A 82 -13.19 12.43 2.37
N ARG A 83 -13.67 11.85 1.25
CA ARG A 83 -13.03 12.03 -0.06
C ARG A 83 -12.80 13.48 -0.49
N PRO A 84 -13.80 14.40 -0.44
CA PRO A 84 -13.64 15.75 -0.98
C PRO A 84 -12.46 16.51 -0.36
N TYR A 85 -12.33 16.43 0.95
CA TYR A 85 -11.26 17.10 1.70
C TYR A 85 -9.91 16.43 1.50
N THR A 86 -9.92 15.09 1.39
CA THR A 86 -8.67 14.33 1.29
C THR A 86 -7.96 14.55 -0.03
N VAL A 87 -8.70 14.58 -1.14
CA VAL A 87 -8.08 14.83 -2.45
C VAL A 87 -7.54 16.26 -2.52
N GLU A 88 -8.21 17.21 -1.90
CA GLU A 88 -7.74 18.60 -1.84
C GLU A 88 -6.45 18.73 -1.01
N ASP A 89 -6.38 18.06 0.15
CA ASP A 89 -5.26 18.16 1.11
C ASP A 89 -4.08 17.23 0.77
N LYS A 90 -4.36 15.99 0.36
CA LYS A 90 -3.34 14.95 0.12
C LYS A 90 -3.05 14.69 -1.35
N GLY A 91 -3.94 15.18 -2.23
CA GLY A 91 -3.82 14.99 -3.67
C GLY A 91 -4.37 13.66 -4.19
N PHE A 92 -4.78 12.73 -3.34
CA PHE A 92 -5.35 11.44 -3.70
C PHE A 92 -6.26 10.92 -2.60
N PHE A 93 -7.01 9.85 -2.90
CA PHE A 93 -7.88 9.18 -1.96
C PHE A 93 -7.77 7.67 -2.06
N ILE A 94 -7.93 6.98 -0.94
CA ILE A 94 -7.93 5.51 -0.85
C ILE A 94 -9.14 5.11 0.01
N LEU A 95 -10.01 4.25 -0.52
CA LEU A 95 -11.14 3.70 0.23
C LEU A 95 -10.66 2.75 1.35
N PRO A 96 -11.40 2.63 2.47
CA PRO A 96 -11.07 1.69 3.54
C PRO A 96 -10.82 0.26 3.06
N SER A 97 -11.68 -0.27 2.18
CA SER A 97 -11.49 -1.61 1.61
C SER A 97 -10.21 -1.75 0.77
N GLN A 98 -9.71 -0.63 0.24
CA GLN A 98 -8.52 -0.55 -0.60
C GLN A 98 -7.24 -0.21 0.19
N LEU A 99 -7.32 -0.03 1.50
CA LEU A 99 -6.14 0.17 2.33
C LEU A 99 -5.26 -1.08 2.36
N PHE A 100 -3.96 -0.87 2.36
CA PHE A 100 -2.98 -1.95 2.36
C PHE A 100 -3.25 -2.99 3.46
N GLU A 101 -3.56 -2.57 4.68
CA GLU A 101 -3.84 -3.47 5.80
C GLU A 101 -5.08 -4.35 5.55
N ASN A 102 -6.16 -3.79 4.97
CA ASN A 102 -7.39 -4.53 4.69
C ASN A 102 -7.23 -5.49 3.50
N VAL A 103 -6.49 -5.07 2.46
CA VAL A 103 -6.12 -5.95 1.35
C VAL A 103 -5.29 -7.13 1.84
N VAL A 104 -4.34 -6.89 2.74
CA VAL A 104 -3.49 -7.95 3.31
C VAL A 104 -4.29 -8.90 4.19
N LYS A 105 -5.21 -8.42 5.02
CA LYS A 105 -6.08 -9.29 5.85
C LYS A 105 -6.80 -10.34 4.98
N ASN A 106 -7.22 -9.94 3.77
CA ASN A 106 -7.98 -10.78 2.84
C ASN A 106 -7.12 -11.50 1.78
N ALA A 107 -5.84 -11.17 1.66
CA ALA A 107 -4.96 -11.67 0.59
C ALA A 107 -4.75 -13.18 0.62
N ALA A 108 -4.96 -13.83 1.78
CA ALA A 108 -4.74 -15.25 1.95
C ALA A 108 -5.64 -16.11 1.09
N ASP A 109 -6.91 -15.71 0.97
CA ASP A 109 -7.97 -16.46 0.33
C ASP A 109 -8.41 -15.79 -1.01
N ASN A 110 -7.71 -14.73 -1.42
CA ASN A 110 -8.00 -14.00 -2.64
C ASN A 110 -7.19 -14.55 -3.83
N GLU A 111 -7.86 -15.26 -4.73
CA GLU A 111 -7.27 -15.77 -5.98
C GLU A 111 -7.02 -14.67 -7.02
N ASN A 112 -7.72 -13.53 -6.90
CA ASN A 112 -7.66 -12.41 -7.84
C ASN A 112 -6.82 -11.24 -7.34
N LEU A 113 -6.00 -11.43 -6.31
CA LEU A 113 -5.24 -10.36 -5.65
C LEU A 113 -4.48 -9.44 -6.63
N ASN A 114 -3.89 -10.01 -7.68
CA ASN A 114 -3.14 -9.22 -8.68
C ASN A 114 -4.06 -8.28 -9.47
N THR A 115 -5.26 -8.75 -9.83
CA THR A 115 -6.26 -7.93 -10.52
C THR A 115 -6.82 -6.86 -9.60
N ASP A 116 -7.05 -7.20 -8.34
CA ASP A 116 -7.54 -6.25 -7.34
C ASP A 116 -6.50 -5.16 -7.07
N LEU A 117 -5.22 -5.51 -6.95
CA LEU A 117 -4.14 -4.52 -6.83
C LEU A 117 -4.09 -3.57 -8.03
N ALA A 118 -4.21 -4.11 -9.28
CA ALA A 118 -4.27 -3.27 -10.48
C ALA A 118 -5.46 -2.30 -10.44
N ASN A 119 -6.62 -2.76 -9.99
CA ASN A 119 -7.82 -1.93 -9.86
C ASN A 119 -7.66 -0.88 -8.76
N ILE A 120 -7.05 -1.22 -7.63
CA ILE A 120 -6.74 -0.29 -6.54
C ILE A 120 -5.81 0.82 -7.02
N PHE A 121 -4.73 0.49 -7.73
CA PHE A 121 -3.79 1.48 -8.27
C PHE A 121 -4.49 2.45 -9.23
N LYS A 122 -5.33 1.93 -10.13
CA LYS A 122 -6.15 2.77 -11.02
C LYS A 122 -7.15 3.62 -10.25
N ALA A 123 -7.75 3.11 -9.17
CA ALA A 123 -8.68 3.87 -8.35
C ALA A 123 -7.98 5.02 -7.62
N ILE A 124 -6.77 4.78 -7.09
CA ILE A 124 -5.94 5.82 -6.45
C ILE A 124 -5.59 6.91 -7.46
N GLU A 125 -5.08 6.56 -8.65
CA GLU A 125 -4.78 7.50 -9.71
C GLU A 125 -6.02 8.26 -10.18
N GLY A 126 -7.13 7.55 -10.38
CA GLY A 126 -8.42 8.12 -10.78
C GLY A 126 -9.06 9.03 -9.73
N SER A 127 -8.66 8.90 -8.45
CA SER A 127 -9.23 9.71 -7.38
C SER A 127 -8.88 11.21 -7.51
N ALA A 128 -7.76 11.53 -8.16
CA ALA A 128 -7.24 12.87 -8.35
C ALA A 128 -7.81 13.59 -9.60
N VAL A 129 -8.59 12.91 -10.42
CA VAL A 129 -9.14 13.49 -11.67
C VAL A 129 -9.99 14.72 -11.38
N GLY A 130 -9.69 15.84 -12.04
CA GLY A 130 -10.34 17.13 -11.84
C GLY A 130 -9.80 17.98 -10.70
N PHE A 131 -8.77 17.50 -10.00
CA PHE A 131 -8.08 18.24 -8.93
C PHE A 131 -6.68 18.70 -9.40
N ALA A 132 -6.10 19.66 -8.67
CA ALA A 132 -4.77 20.20 -8.98
C ALA A 132 -3.65 19.15 -8.93
N SER A 133 -3.88 18.04 -8.23
CA SER A 133 -2.94 16.92 -8.07
C SER A 133 -3.00 15.89 -9.20
N GLU A 134 -3.95 16.00 -10.14
CA GLU A 134 -4.16 15.02 -11.20
C GLU A 134 -2.86 14.65 -11.95
N ASP A 135 -2.12 15.66 -12.42
CA ASP A 135 -0.89 15.44 -13.18
C ASP A 135 0.22 14.78 -12.33
N ALA A 136 0.22 14.98 -11.01
CA ALA A 136 1.20 14.39 -10.10
C ALA A 136 0.89 12.95 -9.73
N ILE A 137 -0.39 12.56 -9.76
CA ILE A 137 -0.86 11.24 -9.35
C ILE A 137 -1.04 10.30 -10.55
N LYS A 138 -1.34 10.86 -11.72
CA LYS A 138 -1.50 10.11 -12.96
C LYS A 138 -0.22 9.37 -13.33
N GLY A 139 -0.34 8.07 -13.56
CA GLY A 139 0.79 7.21 -13.93
C GLY A 139 1.72 6.85 -12.77
N LEU A 140 1.31 7.13 -11.53
CA LEU A 140 2.10 6.84 -10.32
C LEU A 140 2.48 5.36 -10.20
N PHE A 141 1.60 4.48 -10.69
CA PHE A 141 1.78 3.04 -10.69
C PHE A 141 1.97 2.45 -12.11
N GLU A 142 2.23 3.29 -13.11
CA GLU A 142 2.33 2.85 -14.52
C GLU A 142 3.39 1.75 -14.72
N ASP A 143 4.52 1.85 -14.00
CA ASP A 143 5.59 0.87 -14.05
C ASP A 143 5.33 -0.39 -13.20
N VAL A 144 4.20 -0.45 -12.48
CA VAL A 144 3.87 -1.57 -11.59
C VAL A 144 2.94 -2.55 -12.29
N ASP A 145 3.52 -3.47 -13.07
CA ASP A 145 2.75 -4.53 -13.73
C ASP A 145 2.40 -5.67 -12.76
N THR A 146 1.20 -5.60 -12.18
CA THR A 146 0.68 -6.63 -11.26
C THR A 146 0.21 -7.89 -11.99
N THR A 147 0.03 -7.83 -13.32
CA THR A 147 -0.55 -8.89 -14.15
C THR A 147 0.48 -9.59 -15.04
N SER A 148 1.75 -9.17 -14.97
CA SER A 148 2.81 -9.69 -15.82
C SER A 148 2.97 -11.21 -15.68
N ASN A 149 2.87 -11.91 -16.79
CA ASN A 149 3.21 -13.34 -16.89
C ASN A 149 4.68 -13.60 -16.50
N ARG A 150 5.53 -12.57 -16.51
CA ARG A 150 6.93 -12.63 -16.06
C ARG A 150 7.05 -12.76 -14.56
N LEU A 151 6.03 -12.31 -13.80
CA LEU A 151 5.97 -12.55 -12.37
C LEU A 151 5.66 -14.02 -12.05
N GLY A 152 5.14 -14.78 -13.02
CA GLY A 152 4.80 -16.21 -12.90
C GLY A 152 3.82 -16.53 -11.77
N GLY A 153 2.98 -17.54 -11.90
CA GLY A 153 2.10 -17.96 -10.79
C GLY A 153 2.84 -18.22 -9.49
N THR A 154 4.06 -18.74 -9.59
CA THR A 154 4.95 -18.98 -8.44
C THR A 154 5.42 -17.71 -7.73
N VAL A 155 5.51 -16.56 -8.43
CA VAL A 155 5.94 -15.30 -7.80
C VAL A 155 4.76 -14.62 -7.12
N ALA A 156 3.58 -14.63 -7.74
CA ALA A 156 2.35 -14.19 -7.09
C ALA A 156 2.08 -15.00 -5.80
N GLU A 157 2.24 -16.34 -5.83
CA GLU A 157 2.15 -17.19 -4.66
C GLU A 157 3.22 -16.88 -3.60
N LYS A 158 4.46 -16.58 -4.00
CA LYS A 158 5.54 -16.22 -3.07
C LYS A 158 5.34 -14.85 -2.46
N ILE A 159 4.86 -13.87 -3.24
CA ILE A 159 4.53 -12.53 -2.74
C ILE A 159 3.32 -12.60 -1.82
N ASN A 160 2.28 -13.33 -2.19
CA ASN A 160 1.14 -13.62 -1.32
C ASN A 160 1.59 -14.33 -0.04
N GLY A 161 2.51 -15.29 -0.14
CA GLY A 161 3.13 -15.96 1.01
C GLY A 161 3.99 -15.02 1.88
N TYR A 162 4.55 -13.96 1.33
CA TYR A 162 5.26 -12.94 2.07
C TYR A 162 4.29 -12.01 2.81
N PHE A 163 3.24 -11.55 2.17
CA PHE A 163 2.15 -10.80 2.81
C PHE A 163 1.53 -11.60 3.96
N LYS A 164 1.25 -12.88 3.74
CA LYS A 164 0.71 -13.80 4.76
C LYS A 164 1.59 -13.94 6.01
N ARG A 165 2.91 -13.90 5.87
CA ARG A 165 3.86 -14.14 6.96
C ARG A 165 4.28 -12.89 7.73
N ASN A 166 4.33 -11.73 7.08
CA ASN A 166 4.88 -10.51 7.68
C ASN A 166 3.81 -9.51 8.17
N CYS A 167 2.53 -9.80 7.97
CA CYS A 167 1.44 -8.98 8.45
C CYS A 167 0.69 -9.59 9.65
N ARG A 168 1.24 -10.64 10.26
CA ARG A 168 0.69 -11.28 11.47
C ARG A 168 1.33 -10.82 12.78
N ASN A 169 2.16 -9.76 12.75
CA ASN A 169 2.77 -9.21 13.98
C ASN A 169 2.61 -7.70 14.00
#